data_b126dbf9054ce8259df97e4b18d71f95
#
_entry.id   b126dbf9054ce8259df97e4b18d71f95
#
_cell.length_a   1.000
_cell.length_b   1.000
_cell.length_c   1.000
_cell.angle_alpha   90.00
_cell.angle_beta   90.00
_cell.angle_gamma   90.00
#
_symmetry.space_group_name_H-M   'P 1'
#
loop_
_entity.id
_entity.type
_entity.pdbx_description
1 polymer ?
#
loop_
_entity_poly.entity_id
_entity_poly.type
_entity_poly.pdbx_seq_one_letter_code
_entity_poly.pdbx_strand_id
1 'polypeptide(L)'
;MALLTISSTACGQNKSERLILGKSYAQQELKSALTDKEQHNVIDNKSVIIKDSLTAINTAEAILFSIYGKDNITKQRPYETYLIDNHWVISGTLPKGYLGGTFLIIINAFDNKIIKITHGK
;
A
#
# COMPACT_ATOMS: atom_id res chain seq x y z
N MET A 1 -17.23 34.28 -32.19
CA MET A 1 -17.13 33.86 -31.62
C MET A 1 -17.07 33.18 -30.96
N ALA A 2 -17.07 33.19 -31.03
CA ALA A 2 -16.82 32.36 -30.36
C ALA A 2 -16.73 31.78 -29.60
N LEU A 3 -16.84 31.87 -29.86
CA LEU A 3 -16.61 31.16 -29.18
C LEU A 3 -16.46 30.47 -28.47
N LEU A 4 -16.58 30.53 -28.77
CA LEU A 4 -16.28 29.71 -28.14
C LEU A 4 -16.01 29.04 -27.43
N THR A 5 -16.03 29.12 -27.74
CA THR A 5 -15.63 28.29 -27.17
C THR A 5 -15.53 27.74 -26.27
N ILE A 6 -15.74 27.89 -26.50
CA ILE A 6 -15.55 27.17 -25.77
C ILE A 6 -15.51 26.47 -25.08
N SER A 7 -15.66 26.49 -25.38
CA SER A 7 -15.51 25.56 -24.83
C SER A 7 -15.21 24.90 -24.26
N SER A 8 -15.09 25.08 -24.60
CA SER A 8 -14.66 24.20 -24.17
C SER A 8 -14.38 23.84 -23.33
N THR A 9 -14.40 24.13 -23.45
CA THR A 9 -14.07 23.58 -22.67
C THR A 9 -14.26 23.12 -21.86
N ALA A 10 -14.61 23.12 -21.90
CA ALA A 10 -14.75 22.40 -21.24
C ALA A 10 -14.79 21.62 -20.82
N CYS A 11 -14.70 21.35 -21.02
CA CYS A 11 -14.73 20.39 -20.65
C CYS A 11 -14.30 19.82 -20.04
N GLY A 12 -14.02 20.08 -20.01
CA GLY A 12 -13.44 19.44 -19.49
C GLY A 12 -13.15 19.34 -18.45
N GLN A 13 -13.14 19.72 -18.29
CA GLN A 13 -13.03 19.54 -17.35
C GLN A 13 -13.59 19.54 -16.39
N ASN A 14 -14.15 19.65 -16.56
CA ASN A 14 -14.77 19.57 -15.76
C ASN A 14 -15.05 19.07 -14.78
N LYS A 15 -14.77 19.10 -14.98
CA LYS A 15 -14.79 18.43 -14.02
C LYS A 15 -14.65 18.87 -12.78
N SER A 16 -14.60 18.83 -12.75
CA SER A 16 -15.34 19.21 -11.99
C SER A 16 -15.20 19.30 -10.53
N GLU A 17 -16.12 19.95 -9.96
CA GLU A 17 -16.11 20.16 -8.53
C GLU A 17 -16.27 18.85 -7.77
N ARG A 18 -15.56 18.73 -6.66
CA ARG A 18 -15.67 17.59 -5.79
C ARG A 18 -16.22 18.03 -4.44
N LEU A 19 -17.05 17.17 -3.85
CA LEU A 19 -17.52 17.40 -2.51
C LEU A 19 -16.39 17.06 -1.54
N ILE A 20 -15.86 18.07 -0.88
CA ILE A 20 -14.78 17.89 0.09
C ILE A 20 -15.38 17.92 1.48
N LEU A 21 -15.28 16.82 2.21
CA LEU A 21 -15.91 16.69 3.53
C LEU A 21 -15.10 17.34 4.63
N GLY A 22 -13.78 17.47 4.44
CA GLY A 22 -12.94 18.26 5.33
C GLY A 22 -12.36 17.47 6.49
N LYS A 23 -11.48 18.15 7.23
CA LYS A 23 -10.72 17.53 8.31
C LYS A 23 -11.60 17.13 9.49
N SER A 24 -12.59 17.96 9.81
CA SER A 24 -13.50 17.66 10.91
C SER A 24 -14.26 16.35 10.70
N TYR A 25 -14.74 16.14 9.47
CA TYR A 25 -15.37 14.87 9.11
C TYR A 25 -14.39 13.68 9.27
N ALA A 26 -13.15 13.85 8.78
CA ALA A 26 -12.15 12.82 8.89
C ALA A 26 -11.84 12.47 10.35
N GLN A 27 -11.79 13.47 11.22
CA GLN A 27 -11.57 13.25 12.65
C GLN A 27 -12.71 12.47 13.29
N GLN A 28 -13.94 12.76 12.90
CA GLN A 28 -15.10 12.03 13.40
C GLN A 28 -15.08 10.57 12.95
N GLU A 29 -14.70 10.32 11.68
CA GLU A 29 -14.60 8.97 11.16
C GLU A 29 -13.53 8.17 11.89
N LEU A 30 -12.38 8.79 12.16
CA LEU A 30 -11.33 8.13 12.92
C LEU A 30 -11.80 7.76 14.32
N LYS A 31 -12.42 8.72 15.02
CA LYS A 31 -12.91 8.47 16.36
C LYS A 31 -13.93 7.32 16.38
N SER A 32 -14.85 7.34 15.43
CA SER A 32 -15.86 6.30 15.31
C SER A 32 -15.23 4.95 15.03
N ALA A 33 -14.26 4.89 14.11
CA ALA A 33 -13.59 3.64 13.77
C ALA A 33 -12.83 3.05 14.96
N LEU A 34 -12.27 3.89 15.82
CA LEU A 34 -11.50 3.42 16.97
C LEU A 34 -12.38 2.98 18.14
N THR A 35 -13.62 3.46 18.22
CA THR A 35 -14.48 3.23 19.39
C THR A 35 -15.68 2.36 19.11
N ASP A 36 -16.20 2.33 17.89
CA ASP A 36 -17.42 1.59 17.54
C ASP A 36 -17.05 0.28 16.84
N LYS A 37 -17.11 -0.81 17.60
CA LYS A 37 -16.79 -2.14 17.08
C LYS A 37 -17.91 -2.76 16.26
N GLU A 38 -19.09 -2.14 16.27
CA GLU A 38 -20.25 -2.67 15.56
C GLU A 38 -20.36 -2.17 14.12
N GLN A 39 -19.54 -1.21 13.73
CA GLN A 39 -19.53 -0.71 12.37
C GLN A 39 -19.09 -1.78 11.39
N HIS A 40 -19.66 -1.73 10.19
CA HIS A 40 -19.19 -2.57 9.11
C HIS A 40 -17.71 -2.30 8.83
N ASN A 41 -16.93 -3.36 8.74
CA ASN A 41 -15.52 -3.30 8.40
C ASN A 41 -15.18 -4.52 7.58
N VAL A 42 -14.55 -4.30 6.43
CA VAL A 42 -14.09 -5.40 5.58
C VAL A 42 -13.01 -6.22 6.31
N ILE A 43 -12.23 -5.58 7.18
CA ILE A 43 -11.25 -6.29 8.00
C ILE A 43 -12.00 -7.03 9.11
N ASP A 44 -12.09 -8.35 8.99
CA ASP A 44 -12.81 -9.19 9.94
C ASP A 44 -11.92 -10.28 10.56
N ASN A 45 -10.65 -10.33 10.20
CA ASN A 45 -9.68 -11.32 10.67
C ASN A 45 -10.07 -12.77 10.32
N LYS A 46 -10.91 -12.93 9.32
CA LYS A 46 -11.33 -14.23 8.79
C LYS A 46 -11.02 -14.35 7.31
N SER A 47 -11.14 -13.24 6.61
CA SER A 47 -10.90 -13.17 5.16
C SER A 47 -9.67 -12.30 4.92
N VAL A 48 -8.79 -12.73 4.03
CA VAL A 48 -7.61 -11.93 3.70
C VAL A 48 -8.01 -10.75 2.81
N ILE A 49 -7.42 -9.58 3.06
CA ILE A 49 -7.59 -8.42 2.19
C ILE A 49 -6.43 -8.29 1.19
N ILE A 50 -5.27 -8.85 1.52
CA ILE A 50 -4.14 -8.90 0.57
C ILE A 50 -4.14 -10.29 -0.04
N LYS A 51 -4.78 -10.42 -1.20
CA LYS A 51 -5.16 -11.72 -1.75
C LYS A 51 -4.13 -12.34 -2.69
N ASP A 52 -3.20 -11.53 -3.18
CA ASP A 52 -2.24 -12.01 -4.18
C ASP A 52 -0.87 -11.40 -3.97
N SER A 53 0.12 -12.02 -4.59
CA SER A 53 1.52 -11.62 -4.41
C SER A 53 1.80 -10.24 -4.97
N LEU A 54 1.15 -9.85 -6.06
CA LEU A 54 1.38 -8.54 -6.65
C LEU A 54 0.93 -7.42 -5.70
N THR A 55 -0.24 -7.56 -5.08
CA THR A 55 -0.73 -6.60 -4.10
C THR A 55 0.23 -6.54 -2.90
N ALA A 56 0.68 -7.71 -2.43
CA ALA A 56 1.62 -7.78 -1.31
C ALA A 56 2.93 -7.07 -1.64
N ILE A 57 3.48 -7.32 -2.83
CA ILE A 57 4.74 -6.71 -3.27
C ILE A 57 4.59 -5.19 -3.39
N ASN A 58 3.50 -4.73 -4.03
CA ASN A 58 3.27 -3.29 -4.20
C ASN A 58 3.13 -2.59 -2.84
N THR A 59 2.45 -3.22 -1.90
CA THR A 59 2.29 -2.70 -0.54
C THR A 59 3.64 -2.63 0.16
N ALA A 60 4.42 -3.70 0.06
CA ALA A 60 5.74 -3.77 0.67
C ALA A 60 6.69 -2.72 0.09
N GLU A 61 6.73 -2.59 -1.23
CA GLU A 61 7.63 -1.65 -1.89
C GLU A 61 7.34 -0.21 -1.48
N ALA A 62 6.07 0.16 -1.36
CA ALA A 62 5.72 1.52 -0.96
C ALA A 62 6.34 1.90 0.38
N ILE A 63 6.39 0.96 1.31
CA ILE A 63 6.97 1.18 2.63
C ILE A 63 8.49 1.09 2.58
N LEU A 64 9.01 0.04 1.93
CA LEU A 64 10.45 -0.21 1.87
C LEU A 64 11.19 0.91 1.13
N PHE A 65 10.60 1.48 0.08
CA PHE A 65 11.21 2.60 -0.65
C PHE A 65 11.40 3.82 0.26
N SER A 66 10.43 4.05 1.12
CA SER A 66 10.49 5.18 2.06
C SER A 66 11.60 4.99 3.11
N ILE A 67 11.85 3.74 3.50
CA ILE A 67 12.83 3.45 4.55
C ILE A 67 14.24 3.31 3.99
N TYR A 68 14.41 2.57 2.90
CA TYR A 68 15.72 2.15 2.41
C TYR A 68 16.10 2.74 1.05
N GLY A 69 15.16 3.45 0.39
CA GLY A 69 15.38 4.01 -0.93
C GLY A 69 14.98 3.04 -2.04
N LYS A 70 14.37 3.60 -3.09
CA LYS A 70 13.82 2.81 -4.19
C LYS A 70 14.90 1.96 -4.88
N ASP A 71 16.04 2.58 -5.20
CA ASP A 71 17.09 1.87 -5.94
C ASP A 71 17.67 0.72 -5.13
N ASN A 72 17.84 0.95 -3.82
CA ASN A 72 18.37 -0.09 -2.95
C ASN A 72 17.45 -1.31 -2.88
N ILE A 73 16.16 -1.09 -2.91
CA ILE A 73 15.17 -2.18 -2.83
C ILE A 73 15.00 -2.84 -4.19
N THR A 74 14.82 -2.07 -5.27
CA THR A 74 14.52 -2.66 -6.57
C THR A 74 15.69 -3.47 -7.14
N LYS A 75 16.92 -3.14 -6.77
CA LYS A 75 18.06 -3.96 -7.20
C LYS A 75 18.05 -5.35 -6.58
N GLN A 76 17.20 -5.59 -5.58
CA GLN A 76 17.05 -6.90 -4.95
C GLN A 76 15.95 -7.74 -5.59
N ARG A 77 15.38 -7.28 -6.70
CA ARG A 77 14.44 -8.08 -7.48
C ARG A 77 15.17 -9.20 -8.21
N PRO A 78 14.52 -10.34 -8.48
CA PRO A 78 13.15 -10.68 -8.08
C PRO A 78 13.10 -11.04 -6.59
N TYR A 79 11.98 -10.69 -5.95
CA TYR A 79 11.80 -10.99 -4.53
C TYR A 79 11.28 -12.41 -4.35
N GLU A 80 11.65 -13.03 -3.23
CA GLU A 80 10.97 -14.23 -2.78
C GLU A 80 9.72 -13.79 -2.03
N THR A 81 8.57 -14.35 -2.38
CA THR A 81 7.28 -13.93 -1.85
C THR A 81 6.44 -15.15 -1.55
N TYR A 82 6.12 -15.35 -0.27
CA TYR A 82 5.39 -16.53 0.18
C TYR A 82 4.23 -16.12 1.08
N LEU A 83 3.10 -16.80 0.91
CA LEU A 83 1.97 -16.68 1.83
C LEU A 83 2.02 -17.88 2.78
N ILE A 84 2.32 -17.62 4.04
CA ILE A 84 2.48 -18.67 5.05
C ILE A 84 1.65 -18.27 6.27
N ASP A 85 0.72 -19.13 6.68
CA ASP A 85 -0.15 -18.89 7.83
C ASP A 85 -0.78 -17.49 7.76
N ASN A 86 -1.30 -17.16 6.58
CA ASN A 86 -1.96 -15.87 6.30
C ASN A 86 -1.04 -14.66 6.52
N HIS A 87 0.26 -14.85 6.34
CA HIS A 87 1.25 -13.78 6.36
C HIS A 87 2.04 -13.80 5.06
N TRP A 88 2.20 -12.62 4.46
CA TRP A 88 3.08 -12.47 3.32
C TRP A 88 4.50 -12.25 3.83
N VAL A 89 5.38 -13.18 3.48
CA VAL A 89 6.80 -13.11 3.83
C VAL A 89 7.56 -12.77 2.54
N ILE A 90 8.12 -11.58 2.49
CA ILE A 90 8.76 -11.07 1.27
C ILE A 90 10.19 -10.68 1.59
N SER A 91 11.12 -11.19 0.79
CA SER A 91 12.54 -10.87 0.97
C SER A 91 13.19 -10.59 -0.37
N GLY A 92 14.22 -9.76 -0.33
CA GLY A 92 15.03 -9.49 -1.51
C GLY A 92 15.95 -10.65 -1.83
N THR A 93 16.53 -10.62 -3.02
CA THR A 93 17.52 -11.61 -3.45
C THR A 93 18.78 -10.89 -3.93
N LEU A 94 19.88 -11.62 -3.94
CA LEU A 94 21.14 -11.18 -4.49
C LEU A 94 21.56 -12.12 -5.62
N PRO A 95 22.29 -11.59 -6.62
CA PRO A 95 22.90 -12.49 -7.60
C PRO A 95 23.84 -13.46 -6.92
N LYS A 96 23.97 -14.66 -7.46
CA LYS A 96 24.88 -15.67 -6.91
C LYS A 96 26.30 -15.08 -6.86
N GLY A 97 26.98 -15.36 -5.74
CA GLY A 97 28.34 -14.90 -5.55
C GLY A 97 28.46 -13.50 -4.95
N TYR A 98 27.36 -12.76 -4.85
CA TYR A 98 27.37 -11.45 -4.22
C TYR A 98 27.21 -11.60 -2.71
N LEU A 99 27.93 -10.76 -1.98
CA LEU A 99 27.80 -10.69 -0.53
C LEU A 99 26.98 -9.46 -0.17
N GLY A 100 26.32 -9.54 0.97
CA GLY A 100 25.54 -8.43 1.48
C GLY A 100 24.20 -8.90 2.00
N GLY A 101 23.44 -7.97 2.53
CA GLY A 101 22.13 -8.27 3.07
C GLY A 101 21.01 -7.96 2.11
N THR A 102 19.86 -8.50 2.42
CA THR A 102 18.63 -8.21 1.73
C THR A 102 17.58 -7.77 2.73
N PHE A 103 16.52 -7.14 2.24
CA PHE A 103 15.40 -6.78 3.10
C PHE A 103 14.55 -8.02 3.41
N LEU A 104 13.82 -7.93 4.50
CA LEU A 104 12.75 -8.86 4.85
C LEU A 104 11.59 -8.03 5.37
N ILE A 105 10.39 -8.30 4.88
CA ILE A 105 9.18 -7.71 5.42
C ILE A 105 8.12 -8.81 5.57
N ILE A 106 7.42 -8.78 6.69
CA ILE A 106 6.33 -9.72 6.97
C ILE A 106 5.07 -8.92 7.23
N ILE A 107 4.01 -9.22 6.51
CA ILE A 107 2.75 -8.48 6.54
C ILE A 107 1.61 -9.46 6.79
N ASN A 108 0.75 -9.14 7.75
CA ASN A 108 -0.47 -9.93 7.99
C ASN A 108 -1.44 -9.72 6.83
N ALA A 109 -1.85 -10.78 6.17
CA ALA A 109 -2.72 -10.71 5.00
C ALA A 109 -4.16 -10.31 5.35
N PHE A 110 -4.58 -10.49 6.58
CA PHE A 110 -5.94 -10.13 7.01
C PHE A 110 -6.15 -8.64 7.18
N ASP A 111 -5.15 -7.90 7.68
CA ASP A 111 -5.32 -6.51 8.09
C ASP A 111 -4.19 -5.58 7.65
N ASN A 112 -3.21 -6.11 6.93
CA ASN A 112 -2.04 -5.36 6.48
C ASN A 112 -1.12 -4.90 7.62
N LYS A 113 -1.24 -5.51 8.80
CA LYS A 113 -0.33 -5.17 9.89
C LYS A 113 1.08 -5.63 9.54
N ILE A 114 2.04 -4.75 9.70
CA ILE A 114 3.44 -5.08 9.46
C ILE A 114 3.99 -5.72 10.72
N ILE A 115 4.45 -6.96 10.58
CA ILE A 115 4.97 -7.74 11.71
C ILE A 115 6.45 -7.47 11.90
N LYS A 116 7.20 -7.33 10.80
CA LYS A 116 8.64 -7.16 10.87
C LYS A 116 9.14 -6.49 9.61
N ILE A 117 10.08 -5.57 9.76
CA ILE A 117 10.88 -5.02 8.67
C ILE A 117 12.33 -5.05 9.12
N THR A 118 13.19 -5.62 8.32
CA THR A 118 14.63 -5.63 8.61
C THR A 118 15.42 -5.68 7.31
N HIS A 119 16.68 -5.35 7.40
CA HIS A 119 17.61 -5.41 6.27
C HIS A 119 18.94 -5.90 6.78
N GLY A 120 19.47 -6.92 6.14
CA GLY A 120 20.81 -7.43 6.47
C GLY A 120 21.90 -6.46 6.03
N LYS A 121 23.10 -6.74 6.45
CA LYS A 121 24.27 -5.92 6.12
C LYS A 121 25.01 -6.45 4.90
#